data_e3ca45a861df900734be1a50d41c9319
#
_entry.id   e3ca45a861df900734be1a50d41c9319
#
_cell.length_a   1.000
_cell.length_b   1.000
_cell.length_c   1.000
_cell.angle_alpha   90.00
_cell.angle_beta   90.00
_cell.angle_gamma   90.00
#
_symmetry.space_group_name_H-M   'P 1'
#
loop_
_entity.id
_entity.type
_entity.pdbx_description
1 polymer ?
#
loop_
_entity_poly.entity_id
_entity_poly.type
_entity_poly.pdbx_seq_one_letter_code
_entity_poly.pdbx_strand_id
1 'polypeptide(L)'
;MATLLESISIPRLSSSRTTISGGKKAHLSSLQKNRRLPQSRIHHHPICCAAQDTNSTVPRRNAIGLMLSSFLMSQTGLPSIALSQPLIEFREYLDTFDGYTFNYPKNWIQVKGVAADVFFRDPYVLDENISLEISSPSSSNYKSVEDLGPPQAAAEKVLKQYLTEFMSTRLGVRREANIVSTSSRIADDGRMYYQVEVNIKSYASTNELAVMPQDRVTRLEWDRRYLSVLGVENNQLYELRLQTPENVFLEEESDLRRIMESFRVMKLIV
;
A
#
# COMPACT_ATOMS: atom_id res chain seq x y z
N MET A 1 -23.39 -27.02 -48.74
CA MET A 1 -23.20 -28.07 -47.73
C MET A 1 -23.44 -27.41 -46.37
N ALA A 2 -24.39 -27.94 -45.63
CA ALA A 2 -25.03 -27.32 -44.51
C ALA A 2 -24.13 -27.26 -43.26
N THR A 3 -24.07 -26.09 -42.63
CA THR A 3 -23.46 -25.85 -41.31
C THR A 3 -24.49 -26.12 -40.22
N LEU A 4 -24.20 -27.09 -39.36
CA LEU A 4 -24.96 -27.37 -38.14
C LEU A 4 -24.61 -26.35 -37.08
N LEU A 5 -25.62 -25.58 -36.63
CA LEU A 5 -25.59 -24.76 -35.43
C LEU A 5 -26.12 -25.61 -34.25
N GLU A 6 -25.27 -26.05 -33.36
CA GLU A 6 -25.68 -26.59 -32.08
C GLU A 6 -25.93 -25.47 -31.05
N SER A 7 -27.19 -25.38 -30.64
CA SER A 7 -27.66 -24.51 -29.60
C SER A 7 -27.45 -25.17 -28.22
N ILE A 8 -26.60 -24.58 -27.38
CA ILE A 8 -26.40 -25.00 -25.98
C ILE A 8 -27.48 -24.36 -25.12
N SER A 9 -28.35 -25.18 -24.57
CA SER A 9 -29.40 -24.80 -23.64
C SER A 9 -28.85 -24.56 -22.21
N ILE A 10 -29.12 -23.40 -21.62
CA ILE A 10 -28.78 -23.09 -20.26
C ILE A 10 -29.93 -23.53 -19.34
N PRO A 11 -29.72 -24.32 -18.28
CA PRO A 11 -30.77 -24.65 -17.33
C PRO A 11 -31.10 -23.47 -16.41
N ARG A 12 -32.40 -23.11 -16.36
CA ARG A 12 -32.96 -22.18 -15.40
C ARG A 12 -33.01 -22.83 -14.02
N LEU A 13 -32.35 -22.23 -13.02
CA LEU A 13 -32.57 -22.54 -11.61
C LEU A 13 -33.89 -21.89 -11.16
N SER A 14 -34.81 -22.73 -10.70
CA SER A 14 -36.08 -22.35 -10.10
C SER A 14 -35.87 -21.82 -8.67
N SER A 15 -36.32 -20.60 -8.42
CA SER A 15 -36.41 -19.99 -7.09
C SER A 15 -37.60 -20.59 -6.32
N SER A 16 -37.31 -21.38 -5.29
CA SER A 16 -38.32 -21.80 -4.31
C SER A 16 -38.53 -20.70 -3.25
N ARG A 17 -39.70 -20.05 -3.31
CA ARG A 17 -40.19 -19.19 -2.25
C ARG A 17 -40.66 -20.06 -1.07
N THR A 18 -40.00 -19.91 0.07
CA THR A 18 -40.53 -20.42 1.34
C THR A 18 -41.23 -19.26 2.08
N THR A 19 -42.56 -19.32 2.11
CA THR A 19 -43.39 -18.49 2.96
C THR A 19 -43.44 -19.09 4.36
N ILE A 20 -42.96 -18.34 5.36
CA ILE A 20 -43.24 -18.64 6.77
C ILE A 20 -44.16 -17.57 7.31
N SER A 21 -45.39 -18.05 7.62
CA SER A 21 -46.47 -17.34 8.31
C SER A 21 -46.28 -17.41 9.82
N GLY A 22 -46.63 -16.34 10.51
CA GLY A 22 -47.17 -16.45 11.87
C GLY A 22 -46.37 -15.83 13.00
N GLY A 23 -46.71 -14.61 13.36
CA GLY A 23 -47.29 -14.23 14.65
C GLY A 23 -46.38 -14.12 15.87
N LYS A 24 -46.20 -12.92 16.35
CA LYS A 24 -46.66 -12.44 17.66
C LYS A 24 -46.13 -11.04 17.92
N LYS A 25 -47.06 -10.11 18.04
CA LYS A 25 -46.81 -8.77 18.59
C LYS A 25 -46.41 -8.91 20.05
N ALA A 26 -45.25 -8.43 20.42
CA ALA A 26 -44.94 -8.12 21.80
C ALA A 26 -44.72 -6.61 21.92
N HIS A 27 -45.65 -6.00 22.60
CA HIS A 27 -45.65 -4.62 23.07
C HIS A 27 -44.56 -4.52 24.15
N LEU A 28 -43.50 -3.75 23.96
CA LEU A 28 -42.63 -3.34 25.04
C LEU A 28 -42.55 -1.83 25.06
N SER A 29 -43.12 -1.31 26.12
CA SER A 29 -43.21 0.08 26.51
C SER A 29 -41.81 0.69 26.74
N SER A 30 -41.76 1.95 26.29
CA SER A 30 -40.76 2.97 26.61
C SER A 30 -40.34 3.03 28.08
N LEU A 31 -39.04 2.98 28.31
CA LEU A 31 -38.40 3.60 29.46
C LEU A 31 -37.16 4.38 28.98
N GLN A 32 -37.42 5.62 28.58
CA GLN A 32 -36.38 6.63 28.44
C GLN A 32 -35.83 6.97 29.82
N LYS A 33 -34.68 6.43 30.16
CA LYS A 33 -33.89 6.83 31.32
C LYS A 33 -32.88 7.88 30.88
N ASN A 34 -33.26 9.15 30.96
CA ASN A 34 -32.37 10.29 30.86
C ASN A 34 -31.24 10.18 31.90
N ARG A 35 -30.07 9.72 31.52
CA ARG A 35 -28.84 9.94 32.28
C ARG A 35 -28.18 11.21 31.77
N ARG A 36 -28.40 12.30 32.49
CA ARG A 36 -27.57 13.50 32.36
C ARG A 36 -26.16 13.17 32.83
N LEU A 37 -25.17 13.25 31.93
CA LEU A 37 -23.74 13.25 32.26
C LEU A 37 -23.42 14.59 32.94
N PRO A 38 -22.60 14.60 34.00
CA PRO A 38 -22.19 15.85 34.62
C PRO A 38 -21.22 16.59 33.69
N GLN A 39 -21.58 17.83 33.35
CA GLN A 39 -20.67 18.76 32.69
C GLN A 39 -19.53 19.11 33.65
N SER A 40 -18.35 18.61 33.39
CA SER A 40 -17.12 19.11 34.00
C SER A 40 -16.87 20.51 33.47
N ARG A 41 -17.00 21.52 34.35
CA ARG A 41 -16.54 22.88 34.08
C ARG A 41 -15.03 22.85 33.89
N ILE A 42 -14.58 23.04 32.67
CA ILE A 42 -13.20 23.36 32.39
C ILE A 42 -12.99 24.81 32.77
N HIS A 43 -12.31 25.06 33.88
CA HIS A 43 -11.81 26.38 34.22
C HIS A 43 -10.70 26.75 33.27
N HIS A 44 -10.98 27.61 32.31
CA HIS A 44 -9.95 28.29 31.53
C HIS A 44 -9.29 29.32 32.44
N HIS A 45 -8.07 29.01 32.92
CA HIS A 45 -7.19 30.04 33.44
C HIS A 45 -6.65 30.83 32.26
N PRO A 46 -6.78 32.14 32.20
CA PRO A 46 -6.08 32.97 31.22
C PRO A 46 -4.60 32.94 31.56
N ILE A 47 -3.79 32.36 30.73
CA ILE A 47 -2.35 32.50 30.76
C ILE A 47 -2.06 33.91 30.25
N CYS A 48 -1.83 34.86 31.17
CA CYS A 48 -1.25 36.15 30.88
C CYS A 48 0.20 35.90 30.43
N CYS A 49 0.44 35.92 29.12
CA CYS A 49 1.78 36.13 28.59
C CYS A 49 2.15 37.61 28.88
N ALA A 50 2.81 37.83 29.98
CA ALA A 50 3.53 39.09 30.18
C ALA A 50 4.69 39.11 29.17
N ALA A 51 4.51 39.87 28.09
CA ALA A 51 5.61 40.23 27.23
C ALA A 51 6.52 41.14 28.03
N GLN A 52 7.64 40.63 28.53
CA GLN A 52 8.75 41.43 28.99
C GLN A 52 9.50 41.91 27.75
N ASP A 53 9.22 43.16 27.37
CA ASP A 53 10.08 43.94 26.48
C ASP A 53 11.42 44.20 27.18
N THR A 54 12.34 43.26 27.06
CA THR A 54 13.74 43.55 27.34
C THR A 54 14.35 44.17 26.10
N ASN A 55 14.26 45.48 26.02
CA ASN A 55 15.10 46.29 25.14
C ASN A 55 16.56 46.19 25.61
N SER A 56 17.19 45.04 25.32
CA SER A 56 18.64 44.93 25.43
C SER A 56 19.27 45.55 24.18
N THR A 57 19.55 46.85 24.24
CA THR A 57 20.40 47.49 23.25
C THR A 57 21.80 46.93 23.38
N VAL A 58 22.11 45.98 22.50
CA VAL A 58 23.46 45.40 22.39
C VAL A 58 24.39 46.50 21.89
N PRO A 59 25.42 46.91 22.65
CA PRO A 59 26.33 47.95 22.22
C PRO A 59 27.04 47.53 20.94
N ARG A 60 27.16 48.42 19.95
CA ARG A 60 27.71 48.18 18.63
C ARG A 60 29.05 47.40 18.62
N ARG A 61 29.87 47.61 19.66
CA ARG A 61 31.15 46.89 19.82
C ARG A 61 30.99 45.38 20.05
N ASN A 62 29.93 44.98 20.78
CA ASN A 62 29.65 43.54 21.01
C ASN A 62 28.99 42.87 19.80
N ALA A 63 28.24 43.62 18.99
CA ALA A 63 27.67 43.09 17.76
C ALA A 63 28.76 42.74 16.72
N ILE A 64 29.81 43.55 16.63
CA ILE A 64 30.95 43.26 15.74
C ILE A 64 31.70 42.00 16.20
N GLY A 65 31.88 41.83 17.52
CA GLY A 65 32.52 40.62 18.08
C GLY A 65 31.73 39.33 17.81
N LEU A 66 30.41 39.39 17.89
CA LEU A 66 29.55 38.24 17.57
C LEU A 66 29.54 37.89 16.07
N MET A 67 29.59 38.92 15.21
CA MET A 67 29.68 38.69 13.76
C MET A 67 31.05 38.11 13.36
N LEU A 68 32.13 38.55 13.97
CA LEU A 68 33.48 38.01 13.71
C LEU A 68 33.64 36.56 14.25
N SER A 69 33.05 36.25 15.42
CA SER A 69 33.11 34.90 15.97
C SER A 69 32.29 33.89 15.15
N SER A 70 31.16 34.34 14.58
CA SER A 70 30.37 33.47 13.69
C SER A 70 31.10 33.21 12.37
N PHE A 71 31.90 34.13 11.85
CA PHE A 71 32.67 33.96 10.63
C PHE A 71 33.89 33.04 10.83
N LEU A 72 34.52 33.04 12.01
CA LEU A 72 35.62 32.14 12.34
C LEU A 72 35.16 30.70 12.56
N MET A 73 33.94 30.48 13.08
CA MET A 73 33.37 29.14 13.24
C MET A 73 32.95 28.50 11.92
N SER A 74 32.68 29.27 10.87
CA SER A 74 32.32 28.72 9.55
C SER A 74 33.52 28.16 8.76
N GLN A 75 34.77 28.45 9.19
CA GLN A 75 35.99 27.92 8.53
C GLN A 75 36.57 26.69 9.22
N THR A 76 36.17 26.38 10.45
CA THR A 76 36.46 25.09 11.03
C THR A 76 35.47 24.10 10.42
N GLY A 77 35.90 23.35 9.40
CA GLY A 77 35.12 22.23 8.85
C GLY A 77 34.80 21.27 9.97
N LEU A 78 33.70 21.52 10.67
CA LEU A 78 33.08 20.52 11.52
C LEU A 78 32.78 19.33 10.61
N PRO A 79 33.28 18.12 10.92
CA PRO A 79 32.87 16.96 10.18
C PRO A 79 31.33 17.00 10.20
N SER A 80 30.72 17.05 9.03
CA SER A 80 29.28 16.85 8.90
C SER A 80 29.03 15.52 9.60
N ILE A 81 28.47 15.60 10.81
CA ILE A 81 27.92 14.41 11.45
C ILE A 81 26.78 14.06 10.51
N ALA A 82 27.07 13.25 9.51
CA ALA A 82 26.06 12.57 8.74
C ALA A 82 25.25 11.81 9.80
N LEU A 83 24.05 12.31 10.10
CA LEU A 83 23.06 11.53 10.81
C LEU A 83 22.88 10.29 9.95
N SER A 84 23.59 9.22 10.30
CA SER A 84 23.35 7.92 9.68
C SER A 84 21.89 7.61 9.97
N GLN A 85 21.08 7.57 8.91
CA GLN A 85 19.73 7.06 9.02
C GLN A 85 19.83 5.69 9.72
N PRO A 86 18.96 5.40 10.67
CA PRO A 86 18.96 4.11 11.34
C PRO A 86 18.84 3.04 10.24
N LEU A 87 19.84 2.16 10.14
CA LEU A 87 19.80 1.04 9.20
C LEU A 87 18.58 0.20 9.54
N ILE A 88 17.67 0.06 8.57
CA ILE A 88 16.52 -0.82 8.72
C ILE A 88 17.04 -2.24 8.88
N GLU A 89 16.69 -2.87 10.01
CA GLU A 89 17.02 -4.27 10.28
C GLU A 89 16.01 -5.16 9.57
N PHE A 90 16.49 -6.09 8.74
CA PHE A 90 15.65 -7.03 8.02
C PHE A 90 15.62 -8.39 8.72
N ARG A 91 14.49 -9.09 8.55
CA ARG A 91 14.31 -10.50 8.88
C ARG A 91 13.99 -11.28 7.63
N GLU A 92 14.46 -12.51 7.59
CA GLU A 92 14.08 -13.45 6.54
C GLU A 92 12.77 -14.15 6.91
N TYR A 93 11.85 -14.21 5.96
CA TYR A 93 10.68 -15.08 5.98
C TYR A 93 10.95 -16.26 5.07
N LEU A 94 10.80 -17.47 5.59
CA LEU A 94 10.99 -18.72 4.87
C LEU A 94 9.73 -19.56 5.00
N ASP A 95 9.10 -19.87 3.89
CA ASP A 95 8.02 -20.85 3.81
C ASP A 95 8.53 -22.12 3.13
N THR A 96 8.69 -23.17 3.92
CA THR A 96 9.17 -24.47 3.43
C THR A 96 8.04 -25.32 2.84
N PHE A 97 6.78 -24.98 3.11
CA PHE A 97 5.64 -25.71 2.60
C PHE A 97 5.31 -25.28 1.18
N ASP A 98 5.25 -23.97 0.95
CA ASP A 98 4.94 -23.40 -0.36
C ASP A 98 6.21 -23.05 -1.16
N GLY A 99 7.39 -23.16 -0.57
CA GLY A 99 8.68 -23.08 -1.25
C GLY A 99 9.06 -21.67 -1.69
N TYR A 100 9.11 -20.71 -0.78
CA TYR A 100 9.60 -19.36 -1.07
C TYR A 100 10.25 -18.68 0.13
N THR A 101 11.06 -17.67 -0.14
CA THR A 101 11.68 -16.83 0.89
C THR A 101 11.80 -15.40 0.42
N PHE A 102 11.78 -14.46 1.36
CA PHE A 102 12.06 -13.05 1.14
C PHE A 102 12.43 -12.36 2.46
N ASN A 103 13.07 -11.20 2.37
CA ASN A 103 13.38 -10.37 3.52
C ASN A 103 12.28 -9.33 3.73
N TYR A 104 12.00 -8.99 4.98
CA TYR A 104 11.07 -7.94 5.36
C TYR A 104 11.60 -7.13 6.56
N PRO A 105 11.19 -5.86 6.74
CA PRO A 105 11.61 -5.05 7.87
C PRO A 105 11.16 -5.67 9.20
N LYS A 106 12.06 -5.69 10.18
CA LYS A 106 11.84 -6.34 11.49
C LYS A 106 10.65 -5.76 12.27
N ASN A 107 10.34 -4.49 12.05
CA ASN A 107 9.24 -3.78 12.70
C ASN A 107 7.87 -4.08 12.06
N TRP A 108 7.84 -4.69 10.86
CA TRP A 108 6.57 -5.04 10.21
C TRP A 108 5.89 -6.22 10.92
N ILE A 109 4.56 -6.18 10.93
CA ILE A 109 3.73 -7.20 11.56
C ILE A 109 3.07 -8.09 10.52
N GLN A 110 3.09 -9.40 10.78
CA GLN A 110 2.33 -10.34 9.98
C GLN A 110 0.85 -10.27 10.35
N VAL A 111 -0.01 -10.11 9.34
CA VAL A 111 -1.47 -10.09 9.50
C VAL A 111 -2.04 -11.37 8.90
N LYS A 112 -2.82 -12.09 9.70
CA LYS A 112 -3.50 -13.32 9.28
C LYS A 112 -4.94 -13.03 8.83
N GLY A 113 -5.47 -13.92 7.97
CA GLY A 113 -6.87 -13.82 7.53
C GLY A 113 -7.08 -12.85 6.36
N VAL A 114 -6.00 -12.46 5.68
CA VAL A 114 -6.03 -11.75 4.39
C VAL A 114 -6.10 -12.79 3.26
N ALA A 115 -6.59 -12.41 2.10
CA ALA A 115 -6.72 -13.29 0.93
C ALA A 115 -5.40 -13.64 0.24
N ALA A 116 -4.26 -13.24 0.80
CA ALA A 116 -2.92 -13.58 0.35
C ALA A 116 -2.35 -14.76 1.17
N ASP A 117 -1.39 -15.49 0.61
CA ASP A 117 -0.70 -16.59 1.30
C ASP A 117 0.09 -16.07 2.50
N VAL A 118 0.75 -14.94 2.33
CA VAL A 118 1.37 -14.19 3.42
C VAL A 118 1.16 -12.69 3.24
N PHE A 119 1.01 -11.99 4.35
CA PHE A 119 0.82 -10.54 4.37
C PHE A 119 1.54 -9.92 5.57
N PHE A 120 2.44 -8.97 5.30
CA PHE A 120 3.08 -8.13 6.31
C PHE A 120 2.75 -6.68 6.04
N ARG A 121 2.73 -5.89 7.11
CA ARG A 121 2.40 -4.48 7.00
C ARG A 121 3.19 -3.66 8.01
N ASP A 122 3.55 -2.44 7.63
CA ASP A 122 4.09 -1.46 8.55
C ASP A 122 3.01 -1.05 9.58
N PRO A 123 3.31 -1.06 10.89
CA PRO A 123 2.36 -0.63 11.92
C PRO A 123 2.15 0.89 11.94
N TYR A 124 3.06 1.68 11.37
CA TYR A 124 3.03 3.13 11.37
C TYR A 124 2.51 3.71 10.05
N VAL A 125 2.90 3.10 8.93
CA VAL A 125 2.43 3.48 7.59
C VAL A 125 1.41 2.46 7.10
N LEU A 126 0.13 2.71 7.37
CA LEU A 126 -0.93 1.72 7.13
C LEU A 126 -1.10 1.28 5.66
N ASP A 127 -0.69 2.12 4.73
CA ASP A 127 -0.73 1.84 3.29
C ASP A 127 0.54 1.14 2.78
N GLU A 128 1.51 0.90 3.67
CA GLU A 128 2.73 0.18 3.34
C GLU A 128 2.65 -1.27 3.78
N ASN A 129 2.75 -2.16 2.80
CA ASN A 129 2.61 -3.59 3.03
C ASN A 129 3.29 -4.42 1.95
N ILE A 130 3.55 -5.68 2.29
CA ILE A 130 4.03 -6.70 1.37
C ILE A 130 3.11 -7.91 1.45
N SER A 131 2.74 -8.43 0.29
CA SER A 131 1.94 -9.64 0.16
C SER A 131 2.56 -10.61 -0.83
N LEU A 132 2.36 -11.88 -0.60
CA LEU A 132 2.68 -12.91 -1.58
C LEU A 132 1.41 -13.64 -1.96
N GLU A 133 1.24 -13.85 -3.23
CA GLU A 133 0.14 -14.61 -3.82
C GLU A 133 0.70 -15.72 -4.70
N ILE A 134 0.13 -16.93 -4.57
CA ILE A 134 0.48 -18.10 -5.37
C ILE A 134 -0.71 -18.43 -6.24
N SER A 135 -0.48 -18.49 -7.55
CA SER A 135 -1.54 -18.86 -8.49
C SER A 135 -1.94 -20.33 -8.35
N SER A 136 -3.24 -20.59 -8.38
CA SER A 136 -3.71 -21.98 -8.36
C SER A 136 -3.21 -22.77 -9.58
N PRO A 137 -2.69 -23.97 -9.40
CA PRO A 137 -2.20 -24.83 -10.51
C PRO A 137 -3.31 -25.22 -11.50
N SER A 138 -4.58 -25.09 -11.12
CA SER A 138 -5.71 -25.36 -12.01
C SER A 138 -5.98 -24.28 -13.04
N SER A 139 -5.45 -23.07 -12.83
CA SER A 139 -5.70 -21.92 -13.72
C SER A 139 -4.64 -21.70 -14.78
N SER A 140 -3.41 -22.17 -14.56
CA SER A 140 -2.32 -22.01 -15.54
C SER A 140 -1.10 -22.85 -15.15
N ASN A 141 -0.62 -23.67 -16.11
CA ASN A 141 0.60 -24.45 -15.96
C ASN A 141 1.79 -23.63 -16.49
N TYR A 142 2.36 -22.78 -15.67
CA TYR A 142 3.59 -22.05 -16.01
C TYR A 142 4.80 -22.97 -15.82
N LYS A 143 5.68 -23.02 -16.81
CA LYS A 143 6.97 -23.71 -16.71
C LYS A 143 8.09 -22.73 -16.37
N SER A 144 7.96 -21.51 -16.85
CA SER A 144 8.90 -20.42 -16.65
C SER A 144 8.13 -19.09 -16.56
N VAL A 145 8.75 -18.08 -16.01
CA VAL A 145 8.20 -16.71 -16.01
C VAL A 145 8.05 -16.16 -17.44
N GLU A 146 8.82 -16.69 -18.39
CA GLU A 146 8.74 -16.34 -19.81
C GLU A 146 7.41 -16.71 -20.47
N ASP A 147 6.67 -17.66 -19.89
CA ASP A 147 5.32 -18.04 -20.36
C ASP A 147 4.31 -16.90 -20.18
N LEU A 148 4.63 -15.90 -19.35
CA LEU A 148 3.84 -14.67 -19.25
C LEU A 148 4.02 -13.75 -20.46
N GLY A 149 5.01 -14.03 -21.32
CA GLY A 149 5.47 -13.18 -22.43
C GLY A 149 6.64 -12.28 -21.99
N PRO A 150 6.99 -11.28 -22.79
CA PRO A 150 8.04 -10.35 -22.41
C PRO A 150 7.65 -9.55 -21.15
N PRO A 151 8.64 -9.01 -20.39
CA PRO A 151 8.39 -8.28 -19.14
C PRO A 151 7.32 -7.20 -19.25
N GLN A 152 7.26 -6.50 -20.38
CA GLN A 152 6.23 -5.47 -20.63
C GLN A 152 4.81 -6.07 -20.68
N ALA A 153 4.63 -7.20 -21.36
CA ALA A 153 3.32 -7.86 -21.44
C ALA A 153 2.89 -8.45 -20.08
N ALA A 154 3.86 -8.94 -19.29
CA ALA A 154 3.61 -9.36 -17.91
C ALA A 154 3.16 -8.17 -17.05
N ALA A 155 3.82 -7.01 -17.18
CA ALA A 155 3.45 -5.80 -16.45
C ALA A 155 2.04 -5.29 -16.79
N GLU A 156 1.63 -5.39 -18.06
CA GLU A 156 0.26 -5.04 -18.47
C GLU A 156 -0.80 -5.95 -17.82
N LYS A 157 -0.48 -7.24 -17.67
CA LYS A 157 -1.35 -8.20 -16.98
C LYS A 157 -1.46 -7.86 -15.49
N VAL A 158 -0.33 -7.59 -14.82
CA VAL A 158 -0.27 -7.18 -13.41
C VAL A 158 -1.05 -5.89 -13.21
N LEU A 159 -0.82 -4.87 -14.04
CA LEU A 159 -1.56 -3.61 -13.96
C LEU A 159 -3.07 -3.79 -14.12
N LYS A 160 -3.49 -4.62 -15.08
CA LYS A 160 -4.90 -4.94 -15.29
C LYS A 160 -5.51 -5.64 -14.08
N GLN A 161 -4.78 -6.56 -13.45
CA GLN A 161 -5.21 -7.23 -12.23
C GLN A 161 -5.40 -6.21 -11.11
N TYR A 162 -4.43 -5.34 -10.84
CA TYR A 162 -4.52 -4.30 -9.81
C TYR A 162 -5.69 -3.35 -10.03
N LEU A 163 -5.90 -2.90 -11.26
CA LEU A 163 -7.05 -2.04 -11.58
C LEU A 163 -8.38 -2.75 -11.34
N THR A 164 -8.44 -4.07 -11.52
CA THR A 164 -9.63 -4.87 -11.24
C THR A 164 -9.84 -5.04 -9.74
N GLU A 165 -8.79 -5.35 -8.98
CA GLU A 165 -8.84 -5.50 -7.52
C GLU A 165 -9.24 -4.20 -6.82
N PHE A 166 -8.70 -3.07 -7.30
CA PHE A 166 -8.99 -1.75 -6.72
C PHE A 166 -10.22 -1.06 -7.30
N MET A 167 -11.02 -1.76 -8.11
CA MET A 167 -12.22 -1.17 -8.69
C MET A 167 -13.15 -0.63 -7.60
N SER A 168 -13.52 0.64 -7.74
CA SER A 168 -14.44 1.30 -6.81
C SER A 168 -15.84 1.37 -7.42
N THR A 169 -16.84 1.02 -6.62
CA THR A 169 -18.25 1.21 -6.97
C THR A 169 -18.77 2.61 -6.57
N ARG A 170 -17.92 3.41 -5.91
CA ARG A 170 -18.27 4.78 -5.51
C ARG A 170 -18.24 5.70 -6.73
N LEU A 171 -19.31 6.44 -6.94
CA LEU A 171 -19.36 7.46 -8.00
C LEU A 171 -18.28 8.52 -7.79
N GLY A 172 -17.74 9.04 -8.90
CA GLY A 172 -16.74 10.11 -8.87
C GLY A 172 -15.33 9.68 -8.55
N VAL A 173 -15.08 8.39 -8.46
CA VAL A 173 -13.73 7.87 -8.34
C VAL A 173 -13.14 7.60 -9.71
N ARG A 174 -12.00 8.25 -10.00
CA ARG A 174 -11.21 8.03 -11.20
C ARG A 174 -9.82 7.54 -10.79
N ARG A 175 -9.28 6.57 -11.52
CA ARG A 175 -7.90 6.10 -11.33
C ARG A 175 -7.05 6.38 -12.54
N GLU A 176 -5.82 6.78 -12.28
CA GLU A 176 -4.75 6.91 -13.26
C GLU A 176 -3.66 5.91 -12.89
N ALA A 177 -3.18 5.16 -13.85
CA ALA A 177 -2.20 4.12 -13.62
C ALA A 177 -1.16 4.11 -14.73
N ASN A 178 0.11 3.97 -14.34
CA ASN A 178 1.24 3.90 -15.25
C ASN A 178 2.13 2.73 -14.88
N ILE A 179 2.66 2.03 -15.88
CA ILE A 179 3.83 1.16 -15.73
C ILE A 179 5.05 2.07 -15.72
N VAL A 180 5.79 2.06 -14.62
CA VAL A 180 6.97 2.91 -14.42
C VAL A 180 8.20 2.25 -14.96
N SER A 181 8.41 0.98 -14.58
CA SER A 181 9.54 0.20 -15.07
C SER A 181 9.18 -1.29 -15.17
N THR A 182 9.88 -1.97 -16.08
CA THR A 182 9.83 -3.41 -16.23
C THR A 182 11.23 -3.94 -16.49
N SER A 183 11.60 -5.00 -15.82
CA SER A 183 12.89 -5.64 -16.03
C SER A 183 12.81 -7.14 -15.82
N SER A 184 13.83 -7.84 -16.27
CA SER A 184 14.06 -9.24 -15.94
C SER A 184 15.44 -9.38 -15.30
N ARG A 185 15.54 -10.24 -14.29
CA ARG A 185 16.82 -10.57 -13.65
C ARG A 185 16.97 -12.06 -13.45
N ILE A 186 18.18 -12.53 -13.53
CA ILE A 186 18.56 -13.87 -13.07
C ILE A 186 19.09 -13.71 -11.65
N ALA A 187 18.49 -14.40 -10.69
CA ALA A 187 18.94 -14.37 -9.31
C ALA A 187 20.02 -15.43 -9.04
N ASP A 188 20.55 -15.45 -7.81
CA ASP A 188 21.63 -16.33 -7.39
C ASP A 188 21.24 -17.82 -7.46
N ASP A 189 19.94 -18.11 -7.42
CA ASP A 189 19.36 -19.44 -7.60
C ASP A 189 19.34 -19.91 -9.08
N GLY A 190 19.81 -19.06 -9.99
CA GLY A 190 19.83 -19.32 -11.44
C GLY A 190 18.48 -19.18 -12.13
N ARG A 191 17.43 -18.75 -11.41
CA ARG A 191 16.09 -18.56 -11.98
C ARG A 191 15.89 -17.14 -12.47
N MET A 192 15.03 -17.03 -13.48
CA MET A 192 14.62 -15.74 -14.03
C MET A 192 13.39 -15.23 -13.26
N TYR A 193 13.43 -13.95 -12.89
CA TYR A 193 12.36 -13.21 -12.27
C TYR A 193 12.02 -11.98 -13.10
N TYR A 194 10.75 -11.66 -13.21
CA TYR A 194 10.32 -10.38 -13.75
C TYR A 194 10.05 -9.40 -12.61
N GLN A 195 10.53 -8.19 -12.78
CA GLN A 195 10.28 -7.08 -11.87
C GLN A 195 9.38 -6.07 -12.58
N VAL A 196 8.32 -5.69 -11.94
CA VAL A 196 7.32 -4.75 -12.46
C VAL A 196 7.12 -3.65 -11.44
N GLU A 197 7.13 -2.42 -11.89
CA GLU A 197 6.89 -1.25 -11.07
C GLU A 197 5.75 -0.44 -11.67
N VAL A 198 4.71 -0.20 -10.86
CA VAL A 198 3.48 0.48 -11.27
C VAL A 198 3.17 1.61 -10.30
N ASN A 199 2.75 2.75 -10.81
CA ASN A 199 2.17 3.82 -9.99
C ASN A 199 0.67 3.93 -10.28
N ILE A 200 -0.13 4.01 -9.22
CA ILE A 200 -1.58 4.19 -9.32
C ILE A 200 -2.01 5.35 -8.44
N LYS A 201 -2.75 6.29 -9.03
CA LYS A 201 -3.35 7.44 -8.36
C LYS A 201 -4.86 7.32 -8.35
N SER A 202 -5.47 7.58 -7.21
CA SER A 202 -6.93 7.63 -7.08
C SER A 202 -7.38 9.05 -6.82
N TYR A 203 -8.33 9.48 -7.62
CA TYR A 203 -8.97 10.78 -7.47
C TYR A 203 -10.43 10.57 -7.12
N ALA A 204 -10.94 11.38 -6.19
CA ALA A 204 -12.37 11.46 -5.91
C ALA A 204 -12.91 12.83 -6.24
N SER A 205 -14.08 12.86 -6.83
CA SER A 205 -14.84 14.09 -7.02
C SER A 205 -15.73 14.33 -5.80
N THR A 206 -15.62 15.51 -5.21
CA THR A 206 -16.63 16.02 -4.28
C THR A 206 -17.69 16.76 -5.11
N ASN A 207 -18.96 16.60 -4.77
CA ASN A 207 -20.08 17.21 -5.51
C ASN A 207 -20.29 16.67 -6.94
N GLU A 208 -20.19 15.37 -7.15
CA GLU A 208 -20.46 14.76 -8.47
C GLU A 208 -21.81 15.11 -9.05
N LEU A 209 -22.81 15.32 -8.20
CA LEU A 209 -24.16 15.73 -8.57
C LEU A 209 -24.33 17.24 -8.73
N ALA A 210 -23.24 18.01 -8.61
CA ALA A 210 -23.32 19.45 -8.86
C ALA A 210 -23.73 19.74 -10.31
N VAL A 211 -24.70 20.62 -10.45
CA VAL A 211 -25.25 21.00 -11.76
C VAL A 211 -24.18 21.67 -12.64
N MET A 212 -23.33 22.49 -12.00
CA MET A 212 -22.27 23.21 -12.71
C MET A 212 -20.96 22.42 -12.66
N PRO A 213 -20.29 22.21 -13.80
CA PRO A 213 -19.00 21.48 -13.88
C PRO A 213 -17.90 22.07 -13.01
N GLN A 214 -17.86 23.39 -12.81
CA GLN A 214 -16.88 24.08 -11.98
C GLN A 214 -16.99 23.74 -10.49
N ASP A 215 -18.16 23.27 -10.04
CA ASP A 215 -18.39 22.89 -8.65
C ASP A 215 -17.95 21.45 -8.36
N ARG A 216 -17.52 20.71 -9.40
CA ARG A 216 -17.01 19.35 -9.30
C ARG A 216 -15.51 19.38 -9.01
N VAL A 217 -15.15 19.48 -7.75
CA VAL A 217 -13.75 19.51 -7.32
C VAL A 217 -13.20 18.10 -7.26
N THR A 218 -12.22 17.80 -8.12
CA THR A 218 -11.49 16.53 -8.10
C THR A 218 -10.28 16.66 -7.14
N ARG A 219 -10.16 15.75 -6.19
CA ARG A 219 -9.04 15.70 -5.23
C ARG A 219 -8.32 14.37 -5.34
N LEU A 220 -6.99 14.41 -5.24
CA LEU A 220 -6.18 13.21 -5.07
C LEU A 220 -6.50 12.60 -3.70
N GLU A 221 -6.97 11.35 -3.68
CA GLU A 221 -7.24 10.59 -2.47
C GLU A 221 -5.99 9.88 -1.99
N TRP A 222 -5.29 9.22 -2.91
CA TRP A 222 -4.03 8.54 -2.64
C TRP A 222 -3.21 8.38 -3.92
N ASP A 223 -1.89 8.28 -3.72
CA ASP A 223 -0.87 8.04 -4.74
C ASP A 223 0.03 6.92 -4.21
N ARG A 224 0.05 5.77 -4.90
CA ARG A 224 0.74 4.57 -4.44
C ARG A 224 1.65 4.00 -5.49
N ARG A 225 2.82 3.54 -5.01
CA ARG A 225 3.77 2.75 -5.79
C ARG A 225 3.56 1.27 -5.46
N TYR A 226 3.59 0.45 -6.50
CA TYR A 226 3.54 -1.01 -6.40
C TYR A 226 4.79 -1.57 -7.07
N LEU A 227 5.51 -2.41 -6.33
CA LEU A 227 6.61 -3.19 -6.85
C LEU A 227 6.19 -4.66 -6.81
N SER A 228 6.32 -5.36 -7.93
CA SER A 228 6.01 -6.78 -8.04
C SER A 228 7.19 -7.55 -8.56
N VAL A 229 7.46 -8.69 -7.95
CA VAL A 229 8.41 -9.68 -8.47
C VAL A 229 7.66 -10.95 -8.77
N LEU A 230 7.75 -11.37 -10.02
CA LEU A 230 7.12 -12.57 -10.53
C LEU A 230 8.17 -13.68 -10.66
N GLY A 231 7.89 -14.83 -10.09
CA GLY A 231 8.69 -16.04 -10.21
C GLY A 231 7.82 -17.24 -10.51
N VAL A 232 8.38 -18.28 -11.11
CA VAL A 232 7.67 -19.52 -11.41
C VAL A 232 8.45 -20.70 -10.87
N GLU A 233 7.79 -21.55 -10.11
CA GLU A 233 8.30 -22.84 -9.66
C GLU A 233 7.12 -23.81 -9.46
N ASN A 234 7.35 -25.10 -9.58
CA ASN A 234 6.33 -26.14 -9.38
C ASN A 234 5.05 -25.94 -10.21
N ASN A 235 5.16 -25.39 -11.43
CA ASN A 235 4.06 -24.99 -12.31
C ASN A 235 3.12 -23.92 -11.72
N GLN A 236 3.56 -23.20 -10.73
CA GLN A 236 2.82 -22.10 -10.08
C GLN A 236 3.53 -20.78 -10.31
N LEU A 237 2.75 -19.73 -10.47
CA LEU A 237 3.25 -18.36 -10.49
C LEU A 237 3.19 -17.79 -9.08
N TYR A 238 4.30 -17.27 -8.63
CA TYR A 238 4.45 -16.54 -7.37
C TYR A 238 4.57 -15.06 -7.67
N GLU A 239 3.76 -14.26 -7.02
CA GLU A 239 3.85 -12.81 -7.08
C GLU A 239 4.12 -12.26 -5.67
N LEU A 240 5.33 -11.73 -5.46
CA LEU A 240 5.61 -10.89 -4.31
C LEU A 240 5.27 -9.46 -4.67
N ARG A 241 4.31 -8.85 -3.97
CA ARG A 241 3.84 -7.48 -4.19
C ARG A 241 4.10 -6.62 -2.97
N LEU A 242 4.80 -5.52 -3.17
CA LEU A 242 4.97 -4.47 -2.18
C LEU A 242 4.15 -3.25 -2.61
N GLN A 243 3.35 -2.72 -1.70
CA GLN A 243 2.61 -1.48 -1.85
C GLN A 243 3.14 -0.46 -0.87
N THR A 244 3.33 0.78 -1.32
CA THR A 244 3.75 1.90 -0.47
C THR A 244 3.18 3.23 -1.00
N PRO A 245 2.92 4.25 -0.16
CA PRO A 245 2.65 5.59 -0.62
C PRO A 245 3.83 6.14 -1.43
N GLU A 246 3.56 6.92 -2.48
CA GLU A 246 4.59 7.45 -3.37
C GLU A 246 5.65 8.29 -2.65
N ASN A 247 5.23 9.11 -1.68
CA ASN A 247 6.15 9.93 -0.88
C ASN A 247 7.08 9.08 -0.01
N VAL A 248 6.59 7.98 0.57
CA VAL A 248 7.39 7.04 1.37
C VAL A 248 8.37 6.29 0.48
N PHE A 249 7.91 5.86 -0.71
CA PHE A 249 8.79 5.21 -1.68
C PHE A 249 10.03 6.06 -2.01
N LEU A 250 9.85 7.36 -2.20
CA LEU A 250 10.96 8.27 -2.52
C LEU A 250 11.99 8.39 -1.39
N GLU A 251 11.57 8.15 -0.15
CA GLU A 251 12.44 8.21 1.03
C GLU A 251 13.14 6.87 1.30
N GLU A 252 12.46 5.75 1.03
CA GLU A 252 12.89 4.39 1.40
C GLU A 252 13.22 3.49 0.19
N GLU A 253 13.33 4.05 -1.01
CA GLU A 253 13.47 3.32 -2.27
C GLU A 253 14.54 2.21 -2.21
N SER A 254 15.70 2.51 -1.64
CA SER A 254 16.82 1.56 -1.57
C SER A 254 16.48 0.32 -0.76
N ASP A 255 15.78 0.50 0.37
CA ASP A 255 15.42 -0.59 1.28
C ASP A 255 14.25 -1.41 0.72
N LEU A 256 13.26 -0.74 0.13
CA LEU A 256 12.13 -1.40 -0.53
C LEU A 256 12.59 -2.22 -1.74
N ARG A 257 13.50 -1.71 -2.56
CA ARG A 257 14.09 -2.48 -3.67
C ARG A 257 14.88 -3.69 -3.17
N ARG A 258 15.64 -3.54 -2.07
CA ARG A 258 16.36 -4.64 -1.44
C ARG A 258 15.43 -5.76 -0.97
N ILE A 259 14.26 -5.43 -0.44
CA ILE A 259 13.22 -6.42 -0.10
C ILE A 259 12.83 -7.21 -1.36
N MET A 260 12.48 -6.52 -2.44
CA MET A 260 12.03 -7.16 -3.68
C MET A 260 13.13 -7.99 -4.34
N GLU A 261 14.37 -7.56 -4.24
CA GLU A 261 15.54 -8.30 -4.76
C GLU A 261 15.83 -9.58 -3.96
N SER A 262 15.43 -9.63 -2.70
CA SER A 262 15.65 -10.80 -1.83
C SER A 262 14.75 -11.99 -2.15
N PHE A 263 13.66 -11.77 -2.88
CA PHE A 263 12.67 -12.81 -3.17
C PHE A 263 13.26 -13.97 -3.97
N ARG A 264 13.01 -15.19 -3.49
CA ARG A 264 13.40 -16.47 -4.13
C ARG A 264 12.27 -17.47 -4.02
N VAL A 265 12.09 -18.25 -5.09
CA VAL A 265 11.25 -19.45 -5.08
C VAL A 265 12.12 -20.69 -5.02
N MET A 266 11.68 -21.70 -4.32
CA MET A 266 12.45 -22.90 -4.06
C MET A 266 11.74 -24.13 -4.63
N LYS A 267 12.53 -25.08 -5.12
CA LYS A 267 11.97 -26.36 -5.55
C LYS A 267 11.57 -27.17 -4.32
N LEU A 268 10.30 -27.54 -4.24
CA LEU A 268 9.83 -28.46 -3.24
C LEU A 268 10.38 -29.85 -3.51
N ILE A 269 11.08 -30.41 -2.54
CA ILE A 269 11.51 -31.82 -2.58
C ILE A 269 10.35 -32.62 -1.96
N VAL A 270 9.48 -33.13 -2.82
CA VAL A 270 8.38 -34.05 -2.44
C VAL A 270 8.90 -35.46 -2.30
#